data_c9cbefc81e7df2737543979d8c158051
#
_entry.id   c9cbefc81e7df2737543979d8c158051
#
_cell.length_a   1.000
_cell.length_b   1.000
_cell.length_c   1.000
_cell.angle_alpha   90.00
_cell.angle_beta   90.00
_cell.angle_gamma   90.00
#
_symmetry.space_group_name_H-M   'P 1'
#
loop_
_entity.id
_entity.type
_entity.pdbx_description
1 polymer ?
#
loop_
_entity_poly.entity_id
_entity_poly.type
_entity_poly.pdbx_seq_one_letter_code
_entity_poly.pdbx_strand_id
1 'polypeptide(L)'
;MRTGGGKGLRMYKKIFFNTFASRENGEMLLMVLMQQWPQMKGQLPGARLEIVHDTETPHMMQAVWTLKDRAQAEQMTELSKDVILPYRRQLAPKSVTLEGDLNWSMEF
;
A
#
# COMPACT_ATOMS: atom_id res chain seq x y z
N MET A 1 29.13 2.48 8.11
CA MET A 1 28.41 2.65 8.16
C MET A 1 27.81 2.40 8.76
N ARG A 2 27.55 2.51 9.01
CA ARG A 2 26.88 2.37 9.55
C ARG A 2 25.92 2.07 9.17
N THR A 3 25.63 1.59 8.87
CA THR A 3 24.63 1.48 8.58
C THR A 3 23.97 1.80 9.30
N GLY A 4 24.64 2.01 9.86
CA GLY A 4 23.99 2.53 10.75
C GLY A 4 22.77 2.98 10.59
N GLY A 5 22.76 3.50 9.79
CA GLY A 5 21.52 4.05 9.48
C GLY A 5 20.34 3.15 9.67
N GLY A 6 20.58 1.90 9.79
CA GLY A 6 19.47 0.99 9.95
C GLY A 6 18.62 1.24 11.16
N LYS A 7 19.22 1.76 12.18
CA LYS A 7 18.50 1.93 13.40
C LYS A 7 17.56 3.12 13.31
N GLY A 8 16.31 2.94 13.65
CA GLY A 8 15.32 4.00 13.59
C GLY A 8 14.97 4.42 12.18
N LEU A 9 15.77 4.03 11.21
CA LEU A 9 15.52 4.31 9.80
C LEU A 9 15.02 3.08 9.07
N ARG A 10 14.76 2.03 9.81
CA ARG A 10 14.23 0.81 9.25
C ARG A 10 12.86 1.08 8.67
N MET A 11 12.65 0.61 7.46
CA MET A 11 11.37 0.74 6.76
C MET A 11 10.91 -0.62 6.29
N TYR A 12 9.62 -0.80 6.33
CA TYR A 12 8.96 -2.01 5.89
C TYR A 12 8.05 -1.65 4.75
N LYS A 13 8.06 -2.43 3.68
CA LYS A 13 7.24 -2.16 2.51
C LYS A 13 6.20 -3.22 2.33
N LYS A 14 4.98 -2.80 1.99
CA LYS A 14 3.93 -3.72 1.56
C LYS A 14 3.31 -3.12 0.32
N ILE A 15 3.40 -3.85 -0.79
CA ILE A 15 3.02 -3.34 -2.10
C ILE A 15 1.97 -4.27 -2.68
N PHE A 16 0.83 -3.70 -3.05
CA PHE A 16 -0.24 -4.44 -3.71
C PHE A 16 -0.22 -4.09 -5.20
N PHE A 17 -0.04 -5.10 -6.03
CA PHE A 17 -0.11 -4.97 -7.48
C PHE A 17 -1.52 -5.37 -7.88
N ASN A 18 -2.36 -4.41 -8.22
CA ASN A 18 -3.76 -4.64 -8.53
C ASN A 18 -4.01 -4.54 -10.02
N THR A 19 -4.65 -5.55 -10.58
CA THR A 19 -5.11 -5.54 -11.97
C THR A 19 -6.62 -5.56 -11.97
N PHE A 20 -7.22 -4.61 -12.66
CA PHE A 20 -8.67 -4.43 -12.69
C PHE A 20 -9.24 -4.94 -14.02
N ALA A 21 -10.53 -5.26 -14.01
CA ALA A 21 -11.22 -5.64 -15.23
C ALA A 21 -11.36 -4.46 -16.19
N SER A 22 -11.38 -3.23 -15.64
CA SER A 22 -11.55 -2.02 -16.44
C SER A 22 -10.88 -0.86 -15.72
N ARG A 23 -10.67 0.22 -16.47
CA ARG A 23 -10.18 1.46 -15.91
C ARG A 23 -11.12 1.99 -14.83
N GLU A 24 -12.42 1.89 -15.08
CA GLU A 24 -13.43 2.38 -14.14
C GLU A 24 -13.37 1.66 -12.80
N ASN A 25 -13.13 0.35 -12.81
CA ASN A 25 -12.98 -0.39 -11.57
C ASN A 25 -11.77 0.10 -10.76
N GLY A 26 -10.68 0.43 -11.44
CA GLY A 26 -9.52 1.00 -10.79
C GLY A 26 -9.82 2.35 -10.16
N GLU A 27 -10.55 3.20 -10.88
CA GLU A 27 -10.94 4.50 -10.37
C GLU A 27 -11.88 4.37 -9.17
N MET A 28 -12.79 3.39 -9.20
CA MET A 28 -13.68 3.13 -8.08
C MET A 28 -12.91 2.70 -6.83
N LEU A 29 -11.94 1.82 -6.98
CA LEU A 29 -11.14 1.41 -5.82
C LEU A 29 -10.32 2.58 -5.29
N LEU A 30 -9.76 3.40 -6.17
CA LEU A 30 -9.04 4.59 -5.73
C LEU A 30 -9.92 5.50 -4.90
N MET A 31 -11.17 5.71 -5.33
CA MET A 31 -12.11 6.51 -4.55
C MET A 31 -12.35 5.93 -3.17
N VAL A 32 -12.52 4.61 -3.08
CA VAL A 32 -12.70 3.95 -1.79
C VAL A 32 -11.50 4.19 -0.89
N LEU A 33 -10.29 4.03 -1.42
CA LEU A 33 -9.07 4.25 -0.65
C LEU A 33 -8.99 5.69 -0.15
N MET A 34 -9.30 6.65 -1.02
CA MET A 34 -9.25 8.07 -0.68
C MET A 34 -10.31 8.48 0.33
N GLN A 35 -11.40 7.75 0.42
CA GLN A 35 -12.46 8.01 1.38
C GLN A 35 -12.21 7.32 2.72
N GLN A 36 -11.69 6.11 2.71
CA GLN A 36 -11.60 5.30 3.92
C GLN A 36 -10.32 5.55 4.71
N TRP A 37 -9.17 5.60 4.03
CA TRP A 37 -7.90 5.73 4.75
C TRP A 37 -7.78 7.03 5.53
N PRO A 38 -8.23 8.19 5.02
CA PRO A 38 -8.15 9.41 5.84
C PRO A 38 -8.92 9.32 7.16
N GLN A 39 -9.98 8.52 7.22
CA GLN A 39 -10.75 8.35 8.46
C GLN A 39 -9.96 7.59 9.51
N MET A 40 -8.90 6.90 9.12
CA MET A 40 -8.06 6.12 10.02
C MET A 40 -6.72 6.80 10.30
N LYS A 41 -6.62 8.07 9.92
CA LYS A 41 -5.42 8.86 10.15
C LYS A 41 -5.09 8.88 11.64
N GLY A 42 -3.83 8.65 11.96
CA GLY A 42 -3.38 8.61 13.35
C GLY A 42 -3.32 7.21 13.94
N GLN A 43 -3.95 6.23 13.30
CA GLN A 43 -3.89 4.85 13.79
C GLN A 43 -2.65 4.11 13.32
N LEU A 44 -1.94 4.65 12.32
CA LEU A 44 -0.70 4.09 11.80
C LEU A 44 0.37 5.17 11.78
N PRO A 45 0.90 5.55 12.96
CA PRO A 45 1.84 6.68 13.04
C PRO A 45 3.06 6.47 12.17
N GLY A 46 3.37 7.47 11.35
CA GLY A 46 4.53 7.46 10.48
C GLY A 46 4.36 6.65 9.20
N ALA A 47 3.24 5.98 9.03
CA ALA A 47 3.00 5.22 7.80
C ALA A 47 2.66 6.14 6.63
N ARG A 48 2.94 5.64 5.43
CA ARG A 48 2.64 6.37 4.19
C ARG A 48 2.02 5.41 3.20
N LEU A 49 0.99 5.87 2.54
CA LEU A 49 0.37 5.14 1.43
C LEU A 49 0.47 5.99 0.17
N GLU A 50 0.99 5.38 -0.87
CA GLU A 50 1.11 6.02 -2.18
C GLU A 50 0.45 5.15 -3.22
N ILE A 51 -0.30 5.76 -4.13
CA ILE A 51 -0.95 5.04 -5.21
C ILE A 51 -0.26 5.43 -6.51
N VAL A 52 0.15 4.41 -7.26
CA VAL A 52 0.80 4.60 -8.56
C VAL A 52 -0.05 3.93 -9.62
N HIS A 53 -0.48 4.71 -10.61
CA HIS A 53 -1.19 4.19 -11.77
C HIS A 53 -0.20 3.94 -12.91
N ASP A 54 -0.34 2.82 -13.59
CA ASP A 54 0.51 2.55 -14.75
C ASP A 54 0.13 3.50 -15.88
N THR A 55 1.14 4.11 -16.50
CA THR A 55 0.93 5.11 -17.54
C THR A 55 0.34 4.52 -18.82
N GLU A 56 0.80 3.34 -19.18
CA GLU A 56 0.42 2.71 -20.44
C GLU A 56 -0.68 1.66 -20.28
N THR A 57 -0.89 1.19 -19.06
CA THR A 57 -1.90 0.18 -18.76
C THR A 57 -2.78 0.70 -17.62
N PRO A 58 -3.76 1.56 -17.93
CA PRO A 58 -4.51 2.27 -16.88
C PRO A 58 -5.37 1.39 -15.99
N HIS A 59 -5.52 0.12 -16.32
CA HIS A 59 -6.22 -0.82 -15.43
C HIS A 59 -5.27 -1.56 -14.50
N MET A 60 -4.01 -1.08 -14.37
CA MET A 60 -3.05 -1.58 -13.39
C MET A 60 -2.67 -0.47 -12.43
N MET A 61 -2.68 -0.78 -11.14
CA MET A 61 -2.42 0.20 -10.11
C MET A 61 -1.68 -0.47 -8.95
N GLN A 62 -0.71 0.22 -8.40
CA GLN A 62 -0.02 -0.23 -7.19
C GLN A 62 -0.44 0.60 -6.00
N ALA A 63 -0.66 -0.07 -4.87
CA ALA A 63 -0.76 0.59 -3.58
C ALA A 63 0.53 0.30 -2.83
N VAL A 64 1.30 1.34 -2.54
CA VAL A 64 2.62 1.21 -1.95
C VAL A 64 2.58 1.73 -0.52
N TRP A 65 2.68 0.81 0.43
CA TRP A 65 2.74 1.16 1.83
C TRP A 65 4.19 1.22 2.30
N THR A 66 4.53 2.31 2.97
CA THR A 66 5.77 2.43 3.73
C THR A 66 5.40 2.43 5.20
N LEU A 67 5.93 1.46 5.93
CA LEU A 67 5.52 1.19 7.30
C LEU A 67 6.77 1.12 8.18
N LYS A 68 6.57 1.16 9.47
CA LYS A 68 7.65 1.11 10.43
C LYS A 68 8.25 -0.30 10.53
N ASP A 69 7.38 -1.31 10.56
CA ASP A 69 7.79 -2.70 10.75
C ASP A 69 6.64 -3.62 10.35
N ARG A 70 6.88 -4.91 10.49
CA ARG A 70 5.89 -5.92 10.17
C ARG A 70 4.65 -5.82 11.06
N ALA A 71 4.82 -5.49 12.32
CA ALA A 71 3.70 -5.36 13.23
C ALA A 71 2.75 -4.26 12.78
N GLN A 72 3.29 -3.14 12.29
CA GLN A 72 2.45 -2.08 11.76
C GLN A 72 1.76 -2.53 10.47
N ALA A 73 2.41 -3.35 9.65
CA ALA A 73 1.77 -3.90 8.46
C ALA A 73 0.59 -4.79 8.82
N GLU A 74 0.71 -5.58 9.88
CA GLU A 74 -0.38 -6.41 10.35
C GLU A 74 -1.53 -5.55 10.89
N GLN A 75 -1.20 -4.47 11.57
CA GLN A 75 -2.20 -3.53 12.06
C GLN A 75 -2.94 -2.87 10.89
N MET A 76 -2.23 -2.47 9.85
CA MET A 76 -2.84 -1.90 8.65
C MET A 76 -3.80 -2.91 8.00
N THR A 77 -3.40 -4.16 7.91
CA THR A 77 -4.24 -5.21 7.35
C THR A 77 -5.52 -5.35 8.16
N GLU A 78 -5.42 -5.33 9.48
CA GLU A 78 -6.58 -5.43 10.36
C GLU A 78 -7.53 -4.25 10.14
N LEU A 79 -7.00 -3.04 10.04
CA LEU A 79 -7.83 -1.85 9.80
C LEU A 79 -8.54 -1.91 8.45
N SER A 80 -7.93 -2.52 7.44
CA SER A 80 -8.50 -2.57 6.10
C SER A 80 -9.56 -3.65 5.92
N LYS A 81 -9.67 -4.56 6.86
CA LYS A 81 -10.41 -5.80 6.70
C LYS A 81 -11.88 -5.60 6.32
N ASP A 82 -12.54 -4.66 6.96
CA ASP A 82 -13.97 -4.45 6.76
C ASP A 82 -14.29 -3.33 5.77
N VAL A 83 -13.36 -2.40 5.55
CA VAL A 83 -13.66 -1.19 4.79
C VAL A 83 -12.94 -1.11 3.45
N ILE A 84 -11.88 -1.88 3.25
CA ILE A 84 -11.11 -1.86 2.00
C ILE A 84 -11.16 -3.22 1.30
N LEU A 85 -10.88 -4.29 2.04
CA LEU A 85 -10.70 -5.61 1.46
C LEU A 85 -11.90 -6.12 0.66
N PRO A 86 -13.15 -5.92 1.10
CA PRO A 86 -14.29 -6.36 0.30
C PRO A 86 -14.34 -5.69 -1.07
N TYR A 87 -14.03 -4.39 -1.13
CA TYR A 87 -14.00 -3.67 -2.40
C TYR A 87 -12.84 -4.13 -3.28
N ARG A 88 -11.67 -4.35 -2.68
CA ARG A 88 -10.52 -4.82 -3.46
C ARG A 88 -10.79 -6.20 -4.05
N ARG A 89 -11.41 -7.08 -3.30
CA ARG A 89 -11.76 -8.42 -3.80
C ARG A 89 -12.71 -8.36 -4.98
N GLN A 90 -13.64 -7.43 -4.94
CA GLN A 90 -14.64 -7.27 -5.98
C GLN A 90 -14.08 -6.57 -7.21
N LEU A 91 -13.32 -5.48 -7.01
CA LEU A 91 -12.87 -4.61 -8.08
C LEU A 91 -11.53 -5.02 -8.67
N ALA A 92 -10.67 -5.66 -7.88
CA ALA A 92 -9.34 -6.09 -8.27
C ALA A 92 -9.18 -7.58 -7.97
N PRO A 93 -9.81 -8.45 -8.75
CA PRO A 93 -9.76 -9.89 -8.47
C PRO A 93 -8.36 -10.47 -8.61
N LYS A 94 -7.47 -9.79 -9.34
CA LYS A 94 -6.08 -10.20 -9.45
C LYS A 94 -5.22 -9.22 -8.67
N SER A 95 -4.73 -9.66 -7.54
CA SER A 95 -3.87 -8.84 -6.69
C SER A 95 -2.71 -9.70 -6.21
N VAL A 96 -1.50 -9.18 -6.39
CA VAL A 96 -0.28 -9.81 -5.93
C VAL A 96 0.34 -8.90 -4.90
N THR A 97 0.83 -9.46 -3.80
CA THR A 97 1.41 -8.68 -2.72
C THR A 97 2.88 -9.00 -2.57
N LEU A 98 3.69 -7.95 -2.48
CA LEU A 98 5.09 -8.04 -2.09
C LEU A 98 5.22 -7.40 -0.72
N GLU A 99 5.88 -8.07 0.20
CA GLU A 99 6.03 -7.55 1.55
C GLU A 99 7.41 -7.91 2.10
N GLY A 100 8.08 -6.92 2.70
CA GLY A 100 9.39 -7.16 3.30
C GLY A 100 10.07 -5.89 3.75
N ASP A 101 11.23 -6.06 4.34
CA ASP A 101 12.06 -4.94 4.76
C ASP A 101 12.68 -4.24 3.55
N LEU A 102 12.78 -2.91 3.65
CA LEU A 102 13.56 -2.13 2.68
C LEU A 102 15.02 -2.56 2.83
N ASN A 103 15.58 -3.11 1.77
CA ASN A 103 16.90 -3.72 1.82
C ASN A 103 18.00 -2.76 1.39
N TRP A 104 17.73 -1.91 0.43
CA TRP A 104 18.75 -1.00 -0.10
C TRP A 104 18.08 0.19 -0.76
N SER A 105 18.65 1.36 -0.57
CA SER A 105 18.20 2.57 -1.25
C SER A 105 19.41 3.45 -1.53
N MET A 106 19.25 4.35 -2.49
CA MET A 106 20.30 5.26 -2.88
C MET A 106 19.67 6.53 -3.42
N GLU A 107 20.25 7.67 -3.04
CA GLU A 107 19.86 8.96 -3.61
C GLU A 107 20.87 9.35 -4.68
N PHE A 108 20.37 9.90 -5.76
CA PHE A 108 21.22 10.26 -6.91
C PHE A 108 21.52 11.76 -6.96
#